data_f2fcfd56ebc103ca628b0ddac94a0376
#
_entry.id   f2fcfd56ebc103ca628b0ddac94a0376
#
_cell.length_a   1.000
_cell.length_b   1.000
_cell.length_c   1.000
_cell.angle_alpha   90.00
_cell.angle_beta   90.00
_cell.angle_gamma   90.00
#
_symmetry.space_group_name_H-M   'P 1'
#
loop_
_entity.id
_entity.type
_entity.pdbx_description
1 polymer ?
#
loop_
_entity_poly.entity_id
_entity_poly.type
_entity_poly.pdbx_seq_one_letter_code
_entity_poly.pdbx_strand_id
1 'polypeptide(L)'
;MASATSKRKKNNFLKYLLLSGGIFIFSIVLARSMGWIGQEKSIEVYTAKAQFNEITEKVTSSGKIQPETEVKISPEVSGEIVEVLIKEGDSVRQGQLLLRIRPDILRDVVEGARANFNVTRSNLAQNETQLAQRQAELSRSKIEFERAKKLFEEKVTSEIDFLQAKTNYEVLQQQVTAAQRSIDASRYNTQSSQANLNQNINNLSRTEIYAPINGTISKLAVEKGEKVVGTAQMAGTEMLRLANLTVMEVEVDVNENDIIKVKRGQRVVIEVDSYSSTNRKFEGIVTEIANSANATLTADAVTEFKVKIRMLNESYQDLQAKSANLSPFRPGMTASVEIITQKKDKVLSVPIAAVTTRNAEDKDKKDKKDENTNTNTEQKKRIEKIKQYVFIYNAKEEKTELREVETGASDFENIEITKGLKEGEEVLVGPYNAVTKTLKDKQKVKKITKK
;
A
#
# COMPACT_ATOMS: atom_id res chain seq x y z
N MET A 1 81.62 51.43 -71.56
CA MET A 1 81.73 52.37 -70.52
C MET A 1 80.49 53.21 -70.53
N ALA A 2 79.43 52.79 -69.99
CA ALA A 2 78.17 53.54 -70.00
C ALA A 2 77.47 53.32 -68.65
N SER A 3 77.35 54.42 -67.92
CA SER A 3 76.61 54.48 -66.64
C SER A 3 75.12 54.65 -66.90
N ALA A 4 74.27 53.77 -66.41
CA ALA A 4 72.83 53.80 -66.47
C ALA A 4 72.26 54.35 -65.20
N THR A 5 71.65 55.54 -65.25
CA THR A 5 70.94 56.14 -64.10
C THR A 5 69.55 55.58 -63.95
N SER A 6 69.27 54.96 -62.83
CA SER A 6 67.94 54.48 -62.43
C SER A 6 67.05 55.58 -61.83
N LYS A 7 65.91 55.82 -62.49
CA LYS A 7 64.84 56.76 -62.02
C LYS A 7 64.00 56.04 -60.94
N ARG A 8 63.97 56.57 -59.70
CA ARG A 8 63.12 56.17 -58.58
C ARG A 8 61.66 56.56 -58.82
N LYS A 9 60.77 55.60 -59.06
CA LYS A 9 59.31 55.80 -59.09
C LYS A 9 58.77 56.06 -57.68
N LYS A 10 58.12 57.24 -57.48
CA LYS A 10 57.41 57.58 -56.24
C LYS A 10 56.21 56.59 -56.05
N ASN A 11 56.25 55.77 -54.99
CA ASN A 11 55.17 54.84 -54.67
C ASN A 11 53.93 55.62 -54.11
N ASN A 12 52.92 55.80 -54.94
CA ASN A 12 51.62 56.30 -54.50
C ASN A 12 50.77 55.24 -53.77
N PHE A 13 51.31 54.03 -53.56
CA PHE A 13 50.64 52.91 -52.93
C PHE A 13 50.20 53.20 -51.52
N LEU A 14 51.02 53.96 -50.76
CA LEU A 14 50.74 54.30 -49.37
C LEU A 14 49.54 55.26 -49.22
N LYS A 15 49.36 56.20 -50.19
CA LYS A 15 48.22 57.13 -50.23
C LYS A 15 46.91 56.40 -50.54
N TYR A 16 46.89 55.44 -51.46
CA TYR A 16 45.70 54.63 -51.77
C TYR A 16 45.34 53.71 -50.60
N LEU A 17 46.32 53.17 -49.86
CA LEU A 17 46.07 52.34 -48.70
C LEU A 17 45.44 53.14 -47.55
N LEU A 18 45.92 54.39 -47.31
CA LEU A 18 45.30 55.28 -46.30
C LEU A 18 43.92 55.76 -46.71
N LEU A 19 43.68 56.00 -48.00
CA LEU A 19 42.39 56.43 -48.54
C LEU A 19 41.34 55.27 -48.46
N SER A 20 41.74 54.06 -48.79
CA SER A 20 40.90 52.86 -48.70
C SER A 20 40.59 52.51 -47.21
N GLY A 21 41.57 52.65 -46.32
CA GLY A 21 41.33 52.48 -44.86
C GLY A 21 40.33 53.50 -44.30
N GLY A 22 40.44 54.77 -44.73
CA GLY A 22 39.52 55.84 -44.33
C GLY A 22 38.07 55.57 -44.82
N ILE A 23 37.93 55.14 -46.10
CA ILE A 23 36.61 54.78 -46.64
C ILE A 23 36.02 53.57 -45.92
N PHE A 24 36.84 52.55 -45.55
CA PHE A 24 36.39 51.38 -44.82
C PHE A 24 35.94 51.74 -43.40
N ILE A 25 36.68 52.60 -42.67
CA ILE A 25 36.25 53.07 -41.36
C ILE A 25 34.97 53.95 -41.46
N PHE A 26 34.87 54.78 -42.46
CA PHE A 26 33.68 55.61 -42.71
C PHE A 26 32.46 54.75 -43.06
N SER A 27 32.64 53.68 -43.86
CA SER A 27 31.56 52.74 -44.17
C SER A 27 31.11 51.92 -42.94
N ILE A 28 32.03 51.54 -42.03
CA ILE A 28 31.67 50.91 -40.74
C ILE A 28 30.89 51.86 -39.83
N VAL A 29 31.33 53.13 -39.78
CA VAL A 29 30.61 54.16 -38.95
C VAL A 29 29.25 54.46 -39.58
N LEU A 30 29.14 54.54 -40.90
CA LEU A 30 27.87 54.74 -41.58
C LEU A 30 26.95 53.51 -41.43
N ALA A 31 27.48 52.29 -41.57
CA ALA A 31 26.73 51.05 -41.32
C ALA A 31 26.24 50.94 -39.87
N ARG A 32 27.01 51.42 -38.91
CA ARG A 32 26.59 51.52 -37.49
C ARG A 32 25.54 52.60 -37.28
N SER A 33 25.64 53.77 -37.93
CA SER A 33 24.63 54.84 -37.84
C SER A 33 23.33 54.51 -38.54
N MET A 34 23.37 53.70 -39.62
CA MET A 34 22.21 53.17 -40.33
C MET A 34 21.62 51.91 -39.71
N GLY A 35 22.16 51.41 -38.54
CA GLY A 35 21.60 50.30 -37.79
C GLY A 35 21.86 48.90 -38.40
N TRP A 36 22.76 48.77 -39.39
CA TRP A 36 23.05 47.47 -40.04
C TRP A 36 24.04 46.61 -39.23
N ILE A 37 24.83 47.22 -38.36
CA ILE A 37 25.78 46.51 -37.49
C ILE A 37 25.47 46.89 -36.04
N GLY A 38 24.98 45.91 -35.26
CA GLY A 38 24.77 46.06 -33.83
C GLY A 38 23.33 46.10 -33.33
N GLN A 39 22.34 45.72 -34.14
CA GLN A 39 21.02 45.41 -33.57
C GLN A 39 21.12 44.17 -32.69
N GLU A 40 21.06 44.35 -31.38
CA GLU A 40 20.81 43.27 -30.46
C GLU A 40 19.48 42.63 -30.87
N LYS A 41 19.50 41.36 -31.31
CA LYS A 41 18.28 40.59 -31.62
C LYS A 41 17.39 40.61 -30.41
N SER A 42 16.33 41.40 -30.42
CA SER A 42 15.31 41.39 -29.39
C SER A 42 14.67 40.01 -29.41
N ILE A 43 14.72 39.31 -28.29
CA ILE A 43 14.09 37.98 -28.17
C ILE A 43 12.59 38.23 -27.99
N GLU A 44 11.81 37.56 -28.81
CA GLU A 44 10.36 37.60 -28.73
C GLU A 44 9.89 36.72 -27.54
N VAL A 45 9.06 37.29 -26.65
CA VAL A 45 8.66 36.64 -25.41
C VAL A 45 7.15 36.75 -25.18
N TYR A 46 6.59 35.72 -24.55
CA TYR A 46 5.23 35.73 -24.05
C TYR A 46 5.25 36.11 -22.57
N THR A 47 4.26 36.94 -22.18
CA THR A 47 4.11 37.35 -20.77
C THR A 47 2.77 36.90 -20.20
N ALA A 48 2.73 36.61 -18.90
CA ALA A 48 1.52 36.42 -18.11
C ALA A 48 1.55 37.39 -16.91
N LYS A 49 0.39 37.76 -16.41
CA LYS A 49 0.30 38.58 -15.20
C LYS A 49 0.23 37.70 -13.97
N ALA A 50 0.94 38.06 -12.92
CA ALA A 50 0.77 37.48 -11.61
C ALA A 50 -0.61 37.84 -11.05
N GLN A 51 -1.43 36.85 -10.79
CA GLN A 51 -2.81 37.03 -10.34
C GLN A 51 -3.10 36.11 -9.15
N PHE A 52 -4.11 36.50 -8.36
CA PHE A 52 -4.61 35.59 -7.33
C PHE A 52 -5.51 34.53 -7.94
N ASN A 53 -5.10 33.28 -7.83
CA ASN A 53 -5.87 32.12 -8.28
C ASN A 53 -6.05 31.11 -7.14
N GLU A 54 -6.99 30.22 -7.31
CA GLU A 54 -7.12 29.02 -6.48
C GLU A 54 -6.13 27.97 -7.01
N ILE A 55 -5.29 27.43 -6.13
CA ILE A 55 -4.38 26.33 -6.47
C ILE A 55 -4.81 25.08 -5.70
N THR A 56 -5.05 24.02 -6.44
CA THR A 56 -5.36 22.69 -5.88
C THR A 56 -4.22 21.75 -6.21
N GLU A 57 -3.38 21.46 -5.22
CA GLU A 57 -2.32 20.46 -5.36
C GLU A 57 -2.94 19.06 -5.36
N LYS A 58 -2.60 18.26 -6.36
CA LYS A 58 -3.12 16.91 -6.55
C LYS A 58 -1.99 15.93 -6.76
N VAL A 59 -2.13 14.75 -6.19
CA VAL A 59 -1.31 13.57 -6.47
C VAL A 59 -2.13 12.62 -7.33
N THR A 60 -1.63 12.30 -8.50
CA THR A 60 -2.26 11.35 -9.42
C THR A 60 -1.62 9.98 -9.29
N SER A 61 -2.44 8.96 -9.24
CA SER A 61 -2.00 7.56 -9.24
C SER A 61 -3.03 6.68 -9.92
N SER A 62 -2.65 5.46 -10.28
CA SER A 62 -3.55 4.45 -10.82
C SER A 62 -3.57 3.20 -9.95
N GLY A 63 -4.68 2.47 -9.99
CA GLY A 63 -4.83 1.28 -9.18
C GLY A 63 -6.02 0.43 -9.57
N LYS A 64 -6.38 -0.50 -8.69
CA LYS A 64 -7.48 -1.44 -8.94
C LYS A 64 -8.59 -1.26 -7.93
N ILE A 65 -9.81 -1.37 -8.40
CA ILE A 65 -11.00 -1.41 -7.58
C ILE A 65 -11.12 -2.80 -6.97
N GLN A 66 -11.31 -2.86 -5.66
CA GLN A 66 -11.52 -4.09 -4.90
C GLN A 66 -12.58 -3.88 -3.82
N PRO A 67 -13.20 -4.94 -3.32
CA PRO A 67 -14.09 -4.81 -2.17
C PRO A 67 -13.29 -4.48 -0.91
N GLU A 68 -13.84 -3.67 -0.01
CA GLU A 68 -13.20 -3.35 1.28
C GLU A 68 -12.97 -4.62 2.13
N THR A 69 -13.89 -5.59 2.02
CA THR A 69 -13.77 -6.87 2.73
C THR A 69 -13.86 -8.01 1.74
N GLU A 70 -12.77 -8.76 1.58
CA GLU A 70 -12.69 -10.00 0.83
C GLU A 70 -12.13 -11.11 1.71
N VAL A 71 -12.81 -12.25 1.75
CA VAL A 71 -12.38 -13.44 2.48
C VAL A 71 -12.11 -14.56 1.49
N LYS A 72 -10.87 -15.04 1.48
CA LYS A 72 -10.48 -16.26 0.75
C LYS A 72 -10.84 -17.48 1.58
N ILE A 73 -11.59 -18.41 1.01
CA ILE A 73 -12.00 -19.62 1.68
C ILE A 73 -11.22 -20.79 1.10
N SER A 74 -10.47 -21.46 1.99
CA SER A 74 -9.71 -22.67 1.71
C SER A 74 -10.17 -23.77 2.66
N PRO A 75 -10.16 -25.07 2.25
CA PRO A 75 -10.59 -26.16 3.10
C PRO A 75 -9.59 -26.40 4.23
N GLU A 76 -10.06 -26.84 5.39
CA GLU A 76 -9.17 -27.27 6.47
C GLU A 76 -8.82 -28.77 6.35
N VAL A 77 -9.67 -29.53 5.67
CA VAL A 77 -9.49 -30.97 5.43
C VAL A 77 -9.35 -31.24 3.93
N SER A 78 -8.52 -32.23 3.59
CA SER A 78 -8.35 -32.65 2.20
C SER A 78 -9.44 -33.65 1.80
N GLY A 79 -9.89 -33.57 0.54
CA GLY A 79 -10.89 -34.49 0.02
C GLY A 79 -11.37 -34.13 -1.37
N GLU A 80 -12.37 -34.83 -1.88
CA GLU A 80 -13.03 -34.57 -3.15
C GLU A 80 -14.32 -33.78 -2.92
N ILE A 81 -14.58 -32.77 -3.73
CA ILE A 81 -15.81 -31.97 -3.67
C ILE A 81 -16.96 -32.78 -4.27
N VAL A 82 -17.94 -33.11 -3.44
CA VAL A 82 -19.12 -33.89 -3.88
C VAL A 82 -20.27 -33.00 -4.30
N GLU A 83 -20.34 -31.79 -3.76
CA GLU A 83 -21.45 -30.89 -4.01
C GLU A 83 -20.98 -29.43 -3.96
N VAL A 84 -21.41 -28.62 -4.96
CA VAL A 84 -21.22 -27.18 -5.03
C VAL A 84 -22.61 -26.56 -5.17
N LEU A 85 -23.05 -25.80 -4.17
CA LEU A 85 -24.41 -25.25 -4.07
C LEU A 85 -24.52 -23.81 -4.55
N ILE A 86 -23.42 -23.22 -4.98
CA ILE A 86 -23.27 -21.81 -5.32
C ILE A 86 -22.61 -21.65 -6.69
N LYS A 87 -22.79 -20.45 -7.26
CA LYS A 87 -22.14 -20.00 -8.50
C LYS A 87 -21.44 -18.67 -8.28
N GLU A 88 -20.52 -18.30 -9.17
CA GLU A 88 -19.99 -16.94 -9.19
C GLU A 88 -21.09 -15.91 -9.37
N GLY A 89 -21.04 -14.85 -8.56
CA GLY A 89 -22.06 -13.80 -8.53
C GLY A 89 -23.23 -14.04 -7.59
N ASP A 90 -23.36 -15.22 -6.99
CA ASP A 90 -24.43 -15.50 -6.04
C ASP A 90 -24.23 -14.73 -4.74
N SER A 91 -25.32 -14.16 -4.20
CA SER A 91 -25.36 -13.55 -2.88
C SER A 91 -25.63 -14.60 -1.82
N VAL A 92 -24.80 -14.65 -0.79
CA VAL A 92 -24.87 -15.64 0.30
C VAL A 92 -24.97 -14.96 1.67
N ARG A 93 -25.61 -15.65 2.61
CA ARG A 93 -25.73 -15.20 4.00
C ARG A 93 -24.73 -15.92 4.89
N GLN A 94 -24.33 -15.26 5.96
CA GLN A 94 -23.51 -15.90 6.99
C GLN A 94 -24.15 -17.21 7.50
N GLY A 95 -23.36 -18.29 7.59
CA GLY A 95 -23.84 -19.62 7.98
C GLY A 95 -24.53 -20.42 6.87
N GLN A 96 -24.61 -19.91 5.64
CA GLN A 96 -25.13 -20.65 4.51
C GLN A 96 -24.09 -21.66 4.03
N LEU A 97 -24.55 -22.93 3.77
CA LEU A 97 -23.71 -23.98 3.19
C LEU A 97 -23.36 -23.64 1.73
N LEU A 98 -22.08 -23.66 1.41
CA LEU A 98 -21.55 -23.29 0.09
C LEU A 98 -21.17 -24.51 -0.73
N LEU A 99 -20.40 -25.41 -0.13
CA LEU A 99 -19.93 -26.64 -0.78
C LEU A 99 -19.66 -27.74 0.25
N ARG A 100 -19.62 -28.98 -0.21
CA ARG A 100 -19.38 -30.16 0.64
C ARG A 100 -18.25 -31.00 0.07
N ILE A 101 -17.29 -31.32 0.94
CA ILE A 101 -16.22 -32.27 0.68
C ILE A 101 -16.72 -33.67 1.08
N ARG A 102 -16.24 -34.73 0.41
CA ARG A 102 -16.64 -36.10 0.65
C ARG A 102 -16.37 -36.50 2.12
N PRO A 103 -17.42 -36.83 2.89
CA PRO A 103 -17.29 -37.06 4.32
C PRO A 103 -17.03 -38.53 4.69
N ASP A 104 -17.13 -39.51 3.73
CA ASP A 104 -17.25 -40.94 4.02
C ASP A 104 -16.09 -41.43 4.90
N ILE A 105 -14.84 -41.16 4.51
CA ILE A 105 -13.66 -41.60 5.27
C ILE A 105 -13.65 -41.01 6.68
N LEU A 106 -13.97 -39.72 6.82
CA LEU A 106 -14.00 -39.03 8.12
C LEU A 106 -15.16 -39.53 9.00
N ARG A 107 -16.28 -39.94 8.39
CA ARG A 107 -17.41 -40.53 9.10
C ARG A 107 -17.01 -41.88 9.70
N ASP A 108 -16.30 -42.72 8.92
CA ASP A 108 -15.80 -44.01 9.41
C ASP A 108 -14.81 -43.83 10.59
N VAL A 109 -13.93 -42.84 10.51
CA VAL A 109 -13.01 -42.48 11.61
C VAL A 109 -13.78 -42.03 12.87
N VAL A 110 -14.84 -41.23 12.72
CA VAL A 110 -15.72 -40.85 13.86
C VAL A 110 -16.40 -42.06 14.46
N GLU A 111 -16.94 -43.00 13.66
CA GLU A 111 -17.56 -44.22 14.17
C GLU A 111 -16.56 -45.12 14.90
N GLY A 112 -15.33 -45.27 14.39
CA GLY A 112 -14.24 -45.95 15.09
C GLY A 112 -13.88 -45.31 16.44
N ALA A 113 -13.76 -43.99 16.48
CA ALA A 113 -13.49 -43.24 17.71
C ALA A 113 -14.65 -43.36 18.72
N ARG A 114 -15.89 -43.35 18.23
CA ARG A 114 -17.11 -43.56 19.04
C ARG A 114 -17.14 -44.96 19.67
N ALA A 115 -16.81 -45.99 18.89
CA ALA A 115 -16.71 -47.33 19.38
C ALA A 115 -15.65 -47.44 20.51
N ASN A 116 -14.46 -46.86 20.29
CA ASN A 116 -13.41 -46.85 21.33
C ASN A 116 -13.83 -46.09 22.60
N PHE A 117 -14.50 -44.94 22.47
CA PHE A 117 -15.06 -44.23 23.62
C PHE A 117 -16.07 -45.09 24.40
N ASN A 118 -16.95 -45.84 23.70
CA ASN A 118 -17.90 -46.71 24.34
C ASN A 118 -17.21 -47.86 25.10
N VAL A 119 -16.11 -48.45 24.57
CA VAL A 119 -15.29 -49.45 25.27
C VAL A 119 -14.70 -48.88 26.56
N THR A 120 -14.07 -47.69 26.51
CA THR A 120 -13.46 -47.09 27.70
C THR A 120 -14.51 -46.69 28.74
N ARG A 121 -15.70 -46.27 28.32
CA ARG A 121 -16.85 -46.00 29.20
C ARG A 121 -17.37 -47.25 29.88
N SER A 122 -17.42 -48.38 29.14
CA SER A 122 -17.82 -49.69 29.70
C SER A 122 -16.80 -50.17 30.75
N ASN A 123 -15.50 -50.02 30.50
CA ASN A 123 -14.45 -50.35 31.44
C ASN A 123 -14.54 -49.50 32.73
N LEU A 124 -14.89 -48.21 32.60
CA LEU A 124 -15.14 -47.35 33.76
C LEU A 124 -16.30 -47.88 34.61
N ALA A 125 -17.43 -48.22 33.97
CA ALA A 125 -18.59 -48.79 34.66
C ALA A 125 -18.29 -50.13 35.36
N GLN A 126 -17.43 -50.97 34.73
CA GLN A 126 -16.95 -52.20 35.37
C GLN A 126 -16.13 -51.90 36.64
N ASN A 127 -15.21 -50.96 36.57
CA ASN A 127 -14.42 -50.57 37.75
C ASN A 127 -15.27 -49.90 38.85
N GLU A 128 -16.31 -49.15 38.51
CA GLU A 128 -17.28 -48.60 39.46
C GLU A 128 -18.05 -49.74 40.18
N THR A 129 -18.46 -50.78 39.47
CA THR A 129 -19.11 -51.96 40.03
C THR A 129 -18.15 -52.70 40.97
N GLN A 130 -16.88 -52.86 40.58
CA GLN A 130 -15.85 -53.47 41.42
C GLN A 130 -15.58 -52.65 42.72
N LEU A 131 -15.57 -51.33 42.63
CA LEU A 131 -15.47 -50.47 43.84
C LEU A 131 -16.66 -50.72 44.79
N ALA A 132 -17.89 -50.74 44.24
CA ALA A 132 -19.09 -50.99 45.04
C ALA A 132 -19.00 -52.33 45.80
N GLN A 133 -18.50 -53.39 45.12
CA GLN A 133 -18.25 -54.66 45.76
C GLN A 133 -17.24 -54.54 46.92
N ARG A 134 -16.06 -53.91 46.68
CA ARG A 134 -15.03 -53.70 47.72
C ARG A 134 -15.53 -52.85 48.90
N GLN A 135 -16.38 -51.86 48.65
CA GLN A 135 -17.01 -51.05 49.70
C GLN A 135 -17.95 -51.89 50.56
N ALA A 136 -18.73 -52.80 49.99
CA ALA A 136 -19.59 -53.71 50.75
C ALA A 136 -18.76 -54.68 51.62
N GLU A 137 -17.64 -55.23 51.09
CA GLU A 137 -16.71 -56.10 51.84
C GLU A 137 -16.08 -55.31 53.04
N LEU A 138 -15.64 -54.07 52.80
CA LEU A 138 -15.10 -53.20 53.84
C LEU A 138 -16.14 -52.89 54.91
N SER A 139 -17.37 -52.59 54.54
CA SER A 139 -18.47 -52.34 55.49
C SER A 139 -18.72 -53.52 56.42
N ARG A 140 -18.70 -54.73 55.88
CA ARG A 140 -18.82 -55.95 56.68
C ARG A 140 -17.65 -56.11 57.65
N SER A 141 -16.42 -55.98 57.19
CA SER A 141 -15.21 -56.12 58.03
C SER A 141 -15.13 -55.03 59.11
N LYS A 142 -15.63 -53.83 58.81
CA LYS A 142 -15.73 -52.73 59.78
C LYS A 142 -16.62 -53.12 60.97
N ILE A 143 -17.78 -53.71 60.72
CA ILE A 143 -18.69 -54.21 61.75
C ILE A 143 -18.00 -55.29 62.62
N GLU A 144 -17.30 -56.24 61.95
CA GLU A 144 -16.55 -57.30 62.64
C GLU A 144 -15.42 -56.70 63.51
N PHE A 145 -14.66 -55.75 63.02
CA PHE A 145 -13.61 -55.05 63.76
C PHE A 145 -14.19 -54.25 64.97
N GLU A 146 -15.28 -53.52 64.78
CA GLU A 146 -15.92 -52.78 65.87
C GLU A 146 -16.44 -53.68 67.00
N ARG A 147 -16.97 -54.86 66.63
CA ARG A 147 -17.38 -55.90 67.57
C ARG A 147 -16.18 -56.47 68.32
N ALA A 148 -15.12 -56.90 67.63
CA ALA A 148 -13.90 -57.41 68.25
C ALA A 148 -13.24 -56.39 69.13
N LYS A 149 -13.26 -55.14 68.79
CA LYS A 149 -12.74 -54.04 69.66
C LYS A 149 -13.49 -53.91 70.94
N LYS A 150 -14.84 -53.91 70.94
CA LYS A 150 -15.66 -53.87 72.16
C LYS A 150 -15.42 -55.07 73.08
N LEU A 151 -15.37 -56.31 72.54
CA LEU A 151 -15.12 -57.54 73.27
C LEU A 151 -13.71 -57.57 73.89
N PHE A 152 -12.72 -56.95 73.17
CA PHE A 152 -11.37 -56.82 73.72
C PHE A 152 -11.30 -55.80 74.89
N GLU A 153 -11.98 -54.67 74.77
CA GLU A 153 -12.10 -53.66 75.81
C GLU A 153 -12.77 -54.24 77.04
N GLU A 154 -13.77 -55.15 76.89
CA GLU A 154 -14.45 -55.91 77.96
C GLU A 154 -13.62 -57.14 78.45
N LYS A 155 -12.41 -57.36 77.88
CA LYS A 155 -11.51 -58.50 78.20
C LYS A 155 -12.10 -59.90 77.96
N VAL A 156 -13.04 -59.99 76.98
CA VAL A 156 -13.72 -61.25 76.61
C VAL A 156 -13.01 -62.03 75.53
N THR A 157 -12.22 -61.37 74.67
CA THR A 157 -11.51 -61.96 73.53
C THR A 157 -9.99 -61.82 73.65
N SER A 158 -9.23 -62.62 72.89
CA SER A 158 -7.77 -62.58 72.88
C SER A 158 -7.26 -61.39 72.07
N GLU A 159 -6.03 -60.90 72.34
CA GLU A 159 -5.33 -59.85 71.61
C GLU A 159 -5.09 -60.28 70.18
N ILE A 160 -4.83 -61.56 69.91
CA ILE A 160 -4.59 -62.12 68.56
C ILE A 160 -5.85 -61.98 67.69
N ASP A 161 -7.03 -62.30 68.21
CA ASP A 161 -8.30 -62.20 67.47
C ASP A 161 -8.64 -60.73 67.17
N PHE A 162 -8.41 -59.81 68.10
CA PHE A 162 -8.56 -58.37 67.86
C PHE A 162 -7.60 -57.88 66.77
N LEU A 163 -6.31 -58.25 66.89
CA LEU A 163 -5.30 -57.83 65.86
C LEU A 163 -5.62 -58.40 64.51
N GLN A 164 -6.13 -59.64 64.40
CA GLN A 164 -6.55 -60.22 63.12
C GLN A 164 -7.73 -59.46 62.52
N ALA A 165 -8.75 -59.14 63.28
CA ALA A 165 -9.90 -58.34 62.80
C ALA A 165 -9.46 -56.92 62.36
N LYS A 166 -8.54 -56.30 63.09
CA LYS A 166 -7.96 -54.98 62.74
C LYS A 166 -7.20 -55.04 61.43
N THR A 167 -6.29 -56.01 61.27
CA THR A 167 -5.49 -56.14 60.06
C THR A 167 -6.37 -56.44 58.84
N ASN A 168 -7.39 -57.27 58.98
CA ASN A 168 -8.34 -57.52 57.87
C ASN A 168 -9.09 -56.27 57.47
N TYR A 169 -9.54 -55.42 58.40
CA TYR A 169 -10.17 -54.14 58.13
C TYR A 169 -9.22 -53.18 57.39
N GLU A 170 -7.97 -53.07 57.88
CA GLU A 170 -6.95 -52.21 57.24
C GLU A 170 -6.61 -52.64 55.82
N VAL A 171 -6.48 -53.98 55.58
CA VAL A 171 -6.23 -54.49 54.23
C VAL A 171 -7.37 -54.15 53.27
N LEU A 172 -8.64 -54.38 53.69
CA LEU A 172 -9.80 -54.06 52.88
C LEU A 172 -9.94 -52.52 52.62
N GLN A 173 -9.56 -51.68 53.59
CA GLN A 173 -9.50 -50.22 53.42
C GLN A 173 -8.51 -49.84 52.30
N GLN A 174 -7.33 -50.48 52.28
CA GLN A 174 -6.33 -50.22 51.21
C GLN A 174 -6.84 -50.76 49.86
N GLN A 175 -7.59 -51.85 49.83
CA GLN A 175 -8.18 -52.38 48.59
C GLN A 175 -9.24 -51.42 48.03
N VAL A 176 -10.08 -50.82 48.85
CA VAL A 176 -11.03 -49.77 48.41
C VAL A 176 -10.29 -48.56 47.85
N THR A 177 -9.23 -48.12 48.54
CA THR A 177 -8.39 -47.01 48.05
C THR A 177 -7.75 -47.32 46.71
N ALA A 178 -7.26 -48.56 46.54
CA ALA A 178 -6.70 -49.02 45.22
C ALA A 178 -7.77 -49.07 44.12
N ALA A 179 -8.97 -49.54 44.42
CA ALA A 179 -10.10 -49.54 43.50
C ALA A 179 -10.54 -48.13 43.11
N GLN A 180 -10.56 -47.20 44.09
CA GLN A 180 -10.85 -45.80 43.79
C GLN A 180 -9.84 -45.19 42.82
N ARG A 181 -8.54 -45.40 43.03
CA ARG A 181 -7.49 -44.95 42.09
C ARG A 181 -7.62 -45.59 40.73
N SER A 182 -8.06 -46.84 40.61
CA SER A 182 -8.34 -47.50 39.36
C SER A 182 -9.50 -46.84 38.59
N ILE A 183 -10.53 -46.39 39.31
CA ILE A 183 -11.63 -45.61 38.71
C ILE A 183 -11.10 -44.28 38.20
N ASP A 184 -10.28 -43.56 38.98
CA ASP A 184 -9.72 -42.27 38.56
C ASP A 184 -8.87 -42.44 37.28
N ALA A 185 -8.04 -43.49 37.21
CA ALA A 185 -7.29 -43.84 36.00
C ALA A 185 -8.21 -44.12 34.81
N SER A 186 -9.28 -44.93 35.00
CA SER A 186 -10.24 -45.23 33.94
C SER A 186 -11.06 -44.04 33.51
N ARG A 187 -11.34 -43.11 34.45
CA ARG A 187 -12.02 -41.83 34.14
C ARG A 187 -11.17 -40.96 33.24
N TYR A 188 -9.87 -40.78 33.54
CA TYR A 188 -8.94 -40.04 32.68
C TYR A 188 -8.79 -40.69 31.30
N ASN A 189 -8.76 -42.01 31.23
CA ASN A 189 -8.71 -42.73 29.94
C ASN A 189 -9.98 -42.50 29.12
N THR A 190 -11.16 -42.54 29.75
CA THR A 190 -12.44 -42.21 29.12
C THR A 190 -12.49 -40.76 28.65
N GLN A 191 -11.98 -39.82 29.45
CA GLN A 191 -11.88 -38.43 29.07
C GLN A 191 -10.96 -38.19 27.87
N SER A 192 -9.82 -38.89 27.80
CA SER A 192 -8.91 -38.85 26.64
C SER A 192 -9.59 -39.41 25.39
N SER A 193 -10.30 -40.53 25.49
CA SER A 193 -11.07 -41.08 24.37
C SER A 193 -12.20 -40.16 23.90
N GLN A 194 -12.87 -39.49 24.83
CA GLN A 194 -13.89 -38.45 24.51
C GLN A 194 -13.29 -37.27 23.75
N ALA A 195 -12.12 -36.78 24.18
CA ALA A 195 -11.42 -35.69 23.50
C ALA A 195 -11.04 -36.07 22.06
N ASN A 196 -10.56 -37.35 21.87
CA ASN A 196 -10.26 -37.87 20.53
C ASN A 196 -11.52 -37.96 19.66
N LEU A 197 -12.63 -38.47 20.20
CA LEU A 197 -13.92 -38.49 19.49
C LEU A 197 -14.35 -37.04 19.06
N ASN A 198 -14.28 -36.09 19.96
CA ASN A 198 -14.65 -34.68 19.66
C ASN A 198 -13.77 -34.09 18.58
N GLN A 199 -12.47 -34.38 18.57
CA GLN A 199 -11.55 -33.95 17.52
C GLN A 199 -11.97 -34.50 16.16
N ASN A 200 -12.33 -35.79 16.08
CA ASN A 200 -12.75 -36.44 14.83
C ASN A 200 -14.12 -35.87 14.36
N ILE A 201 -15.04 -35.58 15.27
CA ILE A 201 -16.32 -34.93 14.95
C ILE A 201 -16.06 -33.52 14.38
N ASN A 202 -15.15 -32.75 14.97
CA ASN A 202 -14.78 -31.45 14.44
C ASN A 202 -14.17 -31.55 13.04
N ASN A 203 -13.30 -32.53 12.80
CA ASN A 203 -12.74 -32.77 11.47
C ASN A 203 -13.83 -33.16 10.45
N LEU A 204 -14.81 -33.93 10.85
CA LEU A 204 -15.96 -34.25 10.01
C LEU A 204 -16.81 -33.01 9.70
N SER A 205 -17.07 -32.15 10.69
CA SER A 205 -17.83 -30.91 10.46
C SER A 205 -17.13 -29.96 9.49
N ARG A 206 -15.80 -29.99 9.42
CA ARG A 206 -14.98 -29.19 8.47
C ARG A 206 -15.09 -29.65 7.01
N THR A 207 -15.80 -30.76 6.74
CA THR A 207 -16.14 -31.15 5.36
C THR A 207 -17.29 -30.32 4.77
N GLU A 208 -18.06 -29.65 5.59
CA GLU A 208 -19.10 -28.73 5.17
C GLU A 208 -18.59 -27.29 5.30
N ILE A 209 -18.52 -26.60 4.17
CA ILE A 209 -17.96 -25.25 4.11
C ILE A 209 -19.09 -24.25 4.11
N TYR A 210 -19.09 -23.39 5.12
CA TYR A 210 -20.10 -22.37 5.34
C TYR A 210 -19.55 -20.96 5.10
N ALA A 211 -20.42 -20.03 4.73
CA ALA A 211 -20.06 -18.62 4.57
C ALA A 211 -19.76 -17.98 5.94
N PRO A 212 -18.57 -17.39 6.14
CA PRO A 212 -18.20 -16.73 7.40
C PRO A 212 -18.84 -15.34 7.57
N ILE A 213 -19.23 -14.68 6.46
CA ILE A 213 -19.83 -13.35 6.41
C ILE A 213 -20.95 -13.33 5.36
N ASN A 214 -21.79 -12.28 5.39
CA ASN A 214 -22.69 -11.99 4.29
C ASN A 214 -21.91 -11.37 3.15
N GLY A 215 -22.19 -11.76 1.90
CA GLY A 215 -21.49 -11.22 0.75
C GLY A 215 -21.90 -11.88 -0.57
N THR A 216 -21.11 -11.62 -1.59
CA THR A 216 -21.27 -12.19 -2.94
C THR A 216 -20.03 -13.01 -3.29
N ILE A 217 -20.19 -14.13 -3.96
CA ILE A 217 -19.09 -14.96 -4.45
C ILE A 217 -18.39 -14.20 -5.57
N SER A 218 -17.20 -13.67 -5.29
CA SER A 218 -16.40 -12.92 -6.26
C SER A 218 -15.62 -13.82 -7.20
N LYS A 219 -15.26 -15.02 -6.73
CA LYS A 219 -14.55 -16.04 -7.50
C LYS A 219 -14.88 -17.43 -6.97
N LEU A 220 -15.12 -18.37 -7.87
CA LEU A 220 -15.24 -19.81 -7.59
C LEU A 220 -14.13 -20.54 -8.36
N ALA A 221 -13.14 -21.06 -7.63
CA ALA A 221 -11.93 -21.63 -8.23
C ALA A 221 -11.96 -23.17 -8.33
N VAL A 222 -13.06 -23.81 -7.91
CA VAL A 222 -13.18 -25.27 -7.83
C VAL A 222 -14.49 -25.78 -8.41
N GLU A 223 -14.49 -27.04 -8.88
CA GLU A 223 -15.63 -27.70 -9.47
C GLU A 223 -15.98 -29.00 -8.71
N LYS A 224 -17.21 -29.49 -8.92
CA LYS A 224 -17.64 -30.79 -8.41
C LYS A 224 -16.77 -31.91 -8.96
N GLY A 225 -16.28 -32.80 -8.08
CA GLY A 225 -15.40 -33.92 -8.43
C GLY A 225 -13.91 -33.56 -8.32
N GLU A 226 -13.56 -32.30 -8.08
CA GLU A 226 -12.18 -31.88 -7.90
C GLU A 226 -11.65 -32.26 -6.51
N LYS A 227 -10.35 -32.60 -6.43
CA LYS A 227 -9.66 -32.89 -5.17
C LYS A 227 -8.98 -31.64 -4.64
N VAL A 228 -9.30 -31.29 -3.40
CA VAL A 228 -8.73 -30.14 -2.69
C VAL A 228 -7.81 -30.58 -1.56
N VAL A 229 -6.81 -29.76 -1.29
CA VAL A 229 -5.84 -29.97 -0.22
C VAL A 229 -6.14 -29.03 0.92
N GLY A 230 -6.23 -29.57 2.14
CA GLY A 230 -6.49 -28.78 3.35
C GLY A 230 -5.29 -27.97 3.82
N THR A 231 -5.56 -26.90 4.58
CA THR A 231 -4.54 -25.98 5.11
C THR A 231 -3.72 -26.57 6.27
N ALA A 232 -4.08 -27.74 6.80
CA ALA A 232 -3.45 -28.28 8.01
C ALA A 232 -1.95 -28.60 7.87
N GLN A 233 -1.45 -28.83 6.66
CA GLN A 233 -0.06 -29.25 6.40
C GLN A 233 0.66 -28.44 5.33
N MET A 234 -0.07 -27.70 4.48
CA MET A 234 0.48 -26.93 3.35
C MET A 234 -0.40 -25.72 3.07
N ALA A 235 0.03 -24.85 2.15
CA ALA A 235 -0.87 -23.85 1.60
C ALA A 235 -2.07 -24.54 0.95
N GLY A 236 -3.25 -24.38 1.56
CA GLY A 236 -4.47 -25.03 1.08
C GLY A 236 -4.92 -24.53 -0.29
N THR A 237 -5.70 -25.34 -1.00
CA THR A 237 -6.32 -24.94 -2.27
C THR A 237 -7.31 -23.81 -2.02
N GLU A 238 -7.17 -22.67 -2.73
CA GLU A 238 -8.18 -21.62 -2.69
C GLU A 238 -9.44 -22.13 -3.41
N MET A 239 -10.56 -22.29 -2.68
CA MET A 239 -11.80 -22.80 -3.27
C MET A 239 -12.66 -21.67 -3.83
N LEU A 240 -12.84 -20.60 -3.07
CA LEU A 240 -13.66 -19.48 -3.46
C LEU A 240 -13.27 -18.20 -2.71
N ARG A 241 -13.72 -17.07 -3.22
CA ARG A 241 -13.63 -15.76 -2.56
C ARG A 241 -15.02 -15.22 -2.31
N LEU A 242 -15.22 -14.76 -1.09
CA LEU A 242 -16.43 -14.10 -0.66
C LEU A 242 -16.13 -12.63 -0.40
N ALA A 243 -16.84 -11.74 -1.08
CA ALA A 243 -16.62 -10.31 -1.05
C ALA A 243 -17.88 -9.54 -0.67
N ASN A 244 -17.73 -8.49 0.12
CA ASN A 244 -18.79 -7.53 0.35
C ASN A 244 -18.72 -6.45 -0.73
N LEU A 245 -19.56 -6.53 -1.75
CA LEU A 245 -19.59 -5.58 -2.87
C LEU A 245 -20.35 -4.28 -2.58
N THR A 246 -20.91 -4.11 -1.37
CA THR A 246 -21.63 -2.88 -1.00
C THR A 246 -20.66 -1.71 -0.78
N VAL A 247 -19.45 -2.00 -0.30
CA VAL A 247 -18.42 -1.00 -0.08
C VAL A 247 -17.19 -1.36 -0.90
N MET A 248 -16.85 -0.49 -1.84
CA MET A 248 -15.71 -0.66 -2.73
C MET A 248 -14.60 0.30 -2.34
N GLU A 249 -13.37 -0.13 -2.50
CA GLU A 249 -12.17 0.70 -2.35
C GLU A 249 -11.30 0.61 -3.61
N VAL A 250 -10.50 1.63 -3.84
CA VAL A 250 -9.45 1.63 -4.85
C VAL A 250 -8.12 1.51 -4.14
N GLU A 251 -7.37 0.46 -4.42
CA GLU A 251 -5.99 0.31 -3.96
C GLU A 251 -5.07 0.85 -5.05
N VAL A 252 -4.32 1.90 -4.73
CA VAL A 252 -3.42 2.59 -5.65
C VAL A 252 -1.99 2.56 -5.13
N ASP A 253 -1.03 2.57 -6.06
CA ASP A 253 0.39 2.60 -5.74
C ASP A 253 0.90 4.04 -5.94
N VAL A 254 1.28 4.71 -4.84
CA VAL A 254 1.75 6.10 -4.81
C VAL A 254 3.26 6.13 -4.64
N ASN A 255 3.94 6.95 -5.43
CA ASN A 255 5.39 7.13 -5.39
C ASN A 255 5.88 7.70 -4.05
N GLU A 256 7.11 7.36 -3.63
CA GLU A 256 7.77 7.83 -2.41
C GLU A 256 7.82 9.35 -2.27
N ASN A 257 8.01 10.08 -3.38
CA ASN A 257 8.07 11.55 -3.35
C ASN A 257 6.71 12.19 -3.05
N ASP A 258 5.62 11.54 -3.40
CA ASP A 258 4.27 12.07 -3.28
C ASP A 258 3.53 11.57 -2.03
N ILE A 259 3.92 10.41 -1.48
CA ILE A 259 3.26 9.82 -0.30
C ILE A 259 3.36 10.73 0.93
N ILE A 260 4.42 11.54 1.04
CA ILE A 260 4.63 12.50 2.14
C ILE A 260 3.50 13.54 2.19
N LYS A 261 2.88 13.84 1.04
CA LYS A 261 1.79 14.82 0.90
C LYS A 261 0.43 14.21 1.17
N VAL A 262 0.31 12.88 1.07
CA VAL A 262 -0.97 12.15 1.22
C VAL A 262 -1.26 11.95 2.71
N LYS A 263 -2.51 12.26 3.11
CA LYS A 263 -2.98 12.10 4.50
C LYS A 263 -4.34 11.39 4.51
N ARG A 264 -4.60 10.65 5.58
CA ARG A 264 -5.93 10.04 5.79
C ARG A 264 -7.01 11.13 5.84
N GLY A 265 -8.16 10.83 5.27
CA GLY A 265 -9.32 11.73 5.22
C GLY A 265 -9.31 12.74 4.07
N GLN A 266 -8.27 12.77 3.23
CA GLN A 266 -8.26 13.62 2.04
C GLN A 266 -9.29 13.13 1.02
N ARG A 267 -9.91 14.09 0.34
CA ARG A 267 -10.85 13.81 -0.75
C ARG A 267 -10.09 13.39 -1.99
N VAL A 268 -10.71 12.48 -2.72
CA VAL A 268 -10.14 11.89 -3.94
C VAL A 268 -11.19 11.91 -5.04
N VAL A 269 -10.79 12.34 -6.21
CA VAL A 269 -11.58 12.19 -7.43
C VAL A 269 -11.12 10.91 -8.12
N ILE A 270 -12.05 10.03 -8.43
CA ILE A 270 -11.79 8.70 -8.99
C ILE A 270 -12.40 8.65 -10.39
N GLU A 271 -11.60 8.31 -11.36
CA GLU A 271 -12.03 8.07 -12.74
C GLU A 271 -11.81 6.59 -13.07
N VAL A 272 -12.89 5.87 -13.31
CA VAL A 272 -12.86 4.43 -13.61
C VAL A 272 -12.79 4.26 -15.13
N ASP A 273 -11.81 3.52 -15.62
CA ASP A 273 -11.54 3.37 -17.06
C ASP A 273 -12.76 2.87 -17.85
N SER A 274 -13.55 1.97 -17.25
CA SER A 274 -14.77 1.44 -17.85
C SER A 274 -15.87 2.50 -18.04
N TYR A 275 -15.79 3.63 -17.35
CA TYR A 275 -16.76 4.75 -17.41
C TYR A 275 -16.15 6.00 -18.06
N SER A 276 -14.93 5.93 -18.58
CA SER A 276 -14.24 7.07 -19.23
C SER A 276 -15.03 7.64 -20.42
N SER A 277 -15.73 6.78 -21.19
CA SER A 277 -16.58 7.20 -22.31
C SER A 277 -17.74 8.12 -21.90
N THR A 278 -18.19 8.05 -20.65
CA THR A 278 -19.25 8.90 -20.08
C THR A 278 -18.72 10.10 -19.33
N ASN A 279 -17.40 10.26 -19.25
CA ASN A 279 -16.67 11.31 -18.50
C ASN A 279 -17.16 11.45 -17.04
N ARG A 280 -17.55 10.32 -16.44
CA ARG A 280 -18.10 10.26 -15.10
C ARG A 280 -16.99 10.13 -14.05
N LYS A 281 -17.01 11.05 -13.09
CA LYS A 281 -16.08 11.05 -11.96
C LYS A 281 -16.81 10.61 -10.69
N PHE A 282 -16.12 9.84 -9.87
CA PHE A 282 -16.61 9.37 -8.58
C PHE A 282 -15.80 10.03 -7.47
N GLU A 283 -16.38 10.12 -6.30
CA GLU A 283 -15.70 10.68 -5.13
C GLU A 283 -15.30 9.57 -4.16
N GLY A 284 -14.17 9.77 -3.51
CA GLY A 284 -13.65 8.88 -2.49
C GLY A 284 -12.90 9.63 -1.39
N ILE A 285 -12.54 8.87 -0.35
CA ILE A 285 -11.75 9.37 0.78
C ILE A 285 -10.61 8.39 1.06
N VAL A 286 -9.42 8.93 1.31
CA VAL A 286 -8.25 8.12 1.74
C VAL A 286 -8.53 7.53 3.13
N THR A 287 -8.59 6.22 3.23
CA THR A 287 -8.84 5.49 4.49
C THR A 287 -7.57 4.97 5.12
N GLU A 288 -6.67 4.41 4.33
CA GLU A 288 -5.46 3.77 4.82
C GLU A 288 -4.26 4.10 3.93
N ILE A 289 -3.11 4.26 4.54
CA ILE A 289 -1.81 4.45 3.88
C ILE A 289 -0.88 3.39 4.43
N ALA A 290 -0.30 2.55 3.57
CA ALA A 290 0.63 1.52 4.00
C ALA A 290 1.90 2.13 4.61
N ASN A 291 2.33 1.59 5.75
CA ASN A 291 3.54 2.05 6.45
C ASN A 291 4.83 1.47 5.84
N SER A 292 4.72 0.46 4.99
CA SER A 292 5.85 -0.19 4.31
C SER A 292 5.69 -0.09 2.80
N ALA A 293 6.80 0.14 2.12
CA ALA A 293 6.83 0.12 0.66
C ALA A 293 6.64 -1.31 0.13
N ASN A 294 6.08 -1.43 -1.06
CA ASN A 294 6.12 -2.67 -1.82
C ASN A 294 7.58 -2.96 -2.19
N ALA A 295 8.15 -3.99 -1.56
CA ALA A 295 9.49 -4.46 -1.91
C ALA A 295 9.44 -5.18 -3.27
N THR A 296 9.74 -4.47 -4.35
CA THR A 296 10.09 -5.09 -5.62
C THR A 296 11.55 -5.53 -5.55
N LEU A 297 11.79 -6.79 -5.87
CA LEU A 297 13.10 -7.47 -5.76
C LEU A 297 14.18 -6.96 -6.76
N THR A 298 13.93 -5.89 -7.49
CA THR A 298 14.85 -5.32 -8.47
C THR A 298 15.40 -3.98 -7.99
N ALA A 299 16.71 -3.80 -8.06
CA ALA A 299 17.41 -2.61 -7.57
C ALA A 299 17.01 -1.29 -8.26
N ASP A 300 16.39 -1.35 -9.44
CA ASP A 300 15.94 -0.19 -10.23
C ASP A 300 14.43 0.09 -10.10
N ALA A 301 13.71 -0.63 -9.22
CA ALA A 301 12.28 -0.42 -9.05
C ALA A 301 11.98 0.85 -8.26
N VAL A 302 11.04 1.61 -8.73
CA VAL A 302 10.53 2.80 -8.04
C VAL A 302 9.85 2.36 -6.74
N THR A 303 10.19 3.01 -5.64
CA THR A 303 9.56 2.74 -4.35
C THR A 303 8.13 3.29 -4.35
N GLU A 304 7.16 2.39 -4.15
CA GLU A 304 5.74 2.72 -4.14
C GLU A 304 5.09 2.29 -2.83
N PHE A 305 4.12 3.07 -2.38
CA PHE A 305 3.33 2.81 -1.18
C PHE A 305 1.86 2.60 -1.54
N LYS A 306 1.26 1.56 -0.98
CA LYS A 306 -0.16 1.30 -1.18
C LYS A 306 -1.02 2.27 -0.38
N VAL A 307 -1.97 2.88 -1.08
CA VAL A 307 -2.98 3.75 -0.50
C VAL A 307 -4.36 3.20 -0.82
N LYS A 308 -5.20 3.02 0.20
CA LYS A 308 -6.58 2.59 0.03
C LYS A 308 -7.53 3.77 0.11
N ILE A 309 -8.39 3.84 -0.86
CA ILE A 309 -9.34 4.94 -1.05
C ILE A 309 -10.74 4.35 -1.10
N ARG A 310 -11.54 4.59 -0.08
CA ARG A 310 -12.94 4.15 -0.07
C ARG A 310 -13.76 5.03 -0.99
N MET A 311 -14.52 4.40 -1.88
CA MET A 311 -15.47 5.08 -2.74
C MET A 311 -16.72 5.49 -1.95
N LEU A 312 -17.19 6.72 -2.12
CA LEU A 312 -18.41 7.20 -1.47
C LEU A 312 -19.64 6.68 -2.20
N ASN A 313 -20.52 5.99 -1.49
CA ASN A 313 -21.73 5.41 -2.05
C ASN A 313 -22.63 6.45 -2.72
N GLU A 314 -22.64 7.69 -2.21
CA GLU A 314 -23.41 8.81 -2.75
C GLU A 314 -23.06 9.12 -4.21
N SER A 315 -21.81 8.87 -4.62
CA SER A 315 -21.31 9.17 -5.97
C SER A 315 -21.80 8.18 -7.04
N TYR A 316 -22.33 7.00 -6.65
CA TYR A 316 -22.75 5.94 -7.59
C TYR A 316 -24.12 5.29 -7.27
N GLN A 317 -24.90 5.83 -6.33
CA GLN A 317 -26.23 5.30 -5.96
C GLN A 317 -27.19 5.17 -7.16
N ASP A 318 -27.15 6.11 -8.09
CA ASP A 318 -27.96 6.09 -9.32
C ASP A 318 -27.62 4.93 -10.24
N LEU A 319 -26.38 4.43 -10.22
CA LEU A 319 -25.96 3.24 -10.96
C LEU A 319 -26.42 1.95 -10.26
N GLN A 320 -26.41 1.91 -8.93
CA GLN A 320 -26.91 0.78 -8.15
C GLN A 320 -28.41 0.56 -8.38
N ALA A 321 -29.19 1.62 -8.43
CA ALA A 321 -30.63 1.56 -8.68
C ALA A 321 -30.98 0.92 -10.05
N LYS A 322 -30.10 1.02 -11.03
CA LYS A 322 -30.24 0.42 -12.38
C LYS A 322 -29.80 -1.04 -12.47
N SER A 323 -29.00 -1.52 -11.54
CA SER A 323 -28.29 -2.82 -11.60
C SER A 323 -28.84 -3.88 -10.62
N ALA A 324 -30.12 -3.87 -10.31
CA ALA A 324 -30.76 -4.93 -9.50
C ALA A 324 -29.93 -5.38 -8.27
N ASN A 325 -29.48 -4.45 -7.43
CA ASN A 325 -28.69 -4.67 -6.21
C ASN A 325 -27.25 -5.20 -6.39
N LEU A 326 -26.71 -5.27 -7.61
CA LEU A 326 -25.32 -5.57 -7.86
C LEU A 326 -24.49 -4.29 -7.87
N SER A 327 -23.30 -4.32 -7.29
CA SER A 327 -22.36 -3.19 -7.40
C SER A 327 -22.10 -2.87 -8.87
N PRO A 328 -22.10 -1.60 -9.29
CA PRO A 328 -21.75 -1.21 -10.65
C PRO A 328 -20.26 -1.46 -10.96
N PHE A 329 -19.46 -1.67 -9.92
CA PHE A 329 -18.04 -1.97 -10.05
C PHE A 329 -17.76 -3.46 -9.81
N ARG A 330 -16.85 -4.00 -10.59
CA ARG A 330 -16.37 -5.37 -10.42
C ARG A 330 -14.95 -5.35 -9.87
N PRO A 331 -14.61 -6.25 -8.92
CA PRO A 331 -13.24 -6.42 -8.45
C PRO A 331 -12.27 -6.59 -9.63
N GLY A 332 -11.15 -5.88 -9.60
CA GLY A 332 -10.13 -5.91 -10.65
C GLY A 332 -10.26 -4.83 -11.73
N MET A 333 -11.34 -4.02 -11.76
CA MET A 333 -11.40 -2.86 -12.65
C MET A 333 -10.29 -1.86 -12.32
N THR A 334 -9.74 -1.22 -13.37
CA THR A 334 -8.72 -0.18 -13.23
C THR A 334 -9.37 1.18 -13.03
N ALA A 335 -8.77 1.99 -12.18
CA ALA A 335 -9.18 3.36 -11.95
C ALA A 335 -7.96 4.28 -11.79
N SER A 336 -8.07 5.49 -12.31
CA SER A 336 -7.14 6.58 -12.06
C SER A 336 -7.70 7.46 -10.94
N VAL A 337 -6.83 7.91 -10.04
CA VAL A 337 -7.25 8.73 -8.89
C VAL A 337 -6.45 10.02 -8.82
N GLU A 338 -7.13 11.10 -8.44
CA GLU A 338 -6.54 12.38 -8.13
C GLU A 338 -6.78 12.69 -6.65
N ILE A 339 -5.76 12.51 -5.82
CA ILE A 339 -5.81 12.78 -4.38
C ILE A 339 -5.58 14.27 -4.17
N ILE A 340 -6.53 14.99 -3.59
CA ILE A 340 -6.42 16.42 -3.28
C ILE A 340 -5.62 16.55 -1.99
N THR A 341 -4.34 16.93 -2.13
CA THR A 341 -3.43 17.03 -0.99
C THR A 341 -3.54 18.37 -0.28
N GLN A 342 -3.66 19.46 -1.05
CA GLN A 342 -3.81 20.79 -0.51
C GLN A 342 -4.66 21.65 -1.45
N LYS A 343 -5.60 22.38 -0.86
CA LYS A 343 -6.36 23.41 -1.56
C LYS A 343 -6.06 24.75 -0.91
N LYS A 344 -5.63 25.73 -1.71
CA LYS A 344 -5.37 27.09 -1.28
C LYS A 344 -6.18 28.06 -2.12
N ASP A 345 -7.05 28.80 -1.46
CA ASP A 345 -7.83 29.87 -2.08
C ASP A 345 -7.04 31.17 -2.09
N LYS A 346 -7.08 31.92 -3.19
CA LYS A 346 -6.51 33.24 -3.35
C LYS A 346 -5.02 33.33 -3.02
N VAL A 347 -4.18 32.58 -3.70
CA VAL A 347 -2.73 32.70 -3.64
C VAL A 347 -2.20 33.38 -4.88
N LEU A 348 -1.16 34.19 -4.71
CA LEU A 348 -0.50 34.82 -5.85
C LEU A 348 0.21 33.76 -6.68
N SER A 349 -0.18 33.60 -7.91
CA SER A 349 0.31 32.53 -8.77
C SER A 349 0.76 33.02 -10.13
N VAL A 350 1.67 32.26 -10.72
CA VAL A 350 2.16 32.44 -12.08
C VAL A 350 2.18 31.10 -12.80
N PRO A 351 2.12 31.08 -14.13
CA PRO A 351 2.29 29.82 -14.88
C PRO A 351 3.65 29.17 -14.55
N ILE A 352 3.67 27.86 -14.35
CA ILE A 352 4.89 27.08 -14.00
C ILE A 352 6.05 27.40 -14.99
N ALA A 353 5.73 27.60 -16.25
CA ALA A 353 6.72 27.91 -17.29
C ALA A 353 7.47 29.24 -17.07
N ALA A 354 6.99 30.14 -16.15
CA ALA A 354 7.66 31.37 -15.81
C ALA A 354 8.78 31.19 -14.78
N VAL A 355 8.77 30.11 -14.01
CA VAL A 355 9.75 29.83 -12.96
C VAL A 355 10.92 29.03 -13.53
N THR A 356 12.13 29.53 -13.29
CA THR A 356 13.36 28.85 -13.72
C THR A 356 14.32 28.64 -12.56
N THR A 357 15.05 27.52 -12.61
CA THR A 357 16.14 27.23 -11.67
C THR A 357 17.47 27.49 -12.37
N ARG A 358 18.22 28.48 -11.92
CA ARG A 358 19.56 28.77 -12.43
C ARG A 358 20.55 28.80 -11.29
N ASN A 359 21.71 28.16 -11.48
CA ASN A 359 22.83 28.36 -10.59
C ASN A 359 23.41 29.72 -10.84
N ALA A 360 23.56 30.55 -9.81
CA ALA A 360 24.10 31.91 -9.88
C ALA A 360 25.58 31.95 -10.34
N GLU A 361 26.22 30.82 -10.55
CA GLU A 361 27.64 30.71 -10.85
C GLU A 361 28.02 30.76 -12.35
N ASP A 362 27.09 30.96 -13.27
CA ASP A 362 27.45 31.09 -14.70
C ASP A 362 28.04 32.50 -15.07
N LYS A 363 28.38 33.30 -14.06
CA LYS A 363 28.96 34.65 -14.31
C LYS A 363 30.46 34.66 -14.57
N ASP A 364 31.27 33.62 -14.24
CA ASP A 364 32.73 33.70 -14.31
C ASP A 364 33.50 32.45 -14.74
N LYS A 365 33.02 31.70 -15.71
CA LYS A 365 33.84 30.60 -16.34
C LYS A 365 33.99 30.81 -17.84
N LYS A 366 34.53 31.97 -18.26
CA LYS A 366 35.38 32.12 -19.45
C LYS A 366 36.69 32.73 -18.97
N ASP A 367 37.76 32.00 -19.11
CA ASP A 367 39.15 32.22 -18.80
C ASP A 367 39.66 31.59 -17.51
N LYS A 368 39.96 30.32 -17.60
CA LYS A 368 41.23 29.73 -17.11
C LYS A 368 41.26 28.25 -17.45
N LYS A 369 41.85 27.95 -18.59
CA LYS A 369 42.52 26.68 -18.83
C LYS A 369 43.86 26.79 -18.09
N ASP A 370 44.11 25.95 -17.11
CA ASP A 370 45.44 25.46 -16.79
C ASP A 370 45.37 24.29 -15.80
N GLU A 371 45.96 23.24 -16.22
CA GLU A 371 46.61 22.06 -15.64
C GLU A 371 46.57 21.75 -14.14
N ASN A 372 46.35 20.45 -13.94
CA ASN A 372 46.94 19.57 -12.91
C ASN A 372 46.91 19.98 -11.45
N THR A 373 46.16 19.24 -10.65
CA THR A 373 46.76 18.51 -9.51
C THR A 373 45.70 17.59 -8.84
N ASN A 374 46.05 16.30 -8.72
CA ASN A 374 45.42 15.32 -7.87
C ASN A 374 45.37 15.80 -6.42
N THR A 375 44.20 15.78 -5.81
CA THR A 375 44.12 15.54 -4.36
C THR A 375 42.71 15.04 -4.00
N ASN A 376 42.63 13.83 -3.43
CA ASN A 376 41.51 13.29 -2.69
C ASN A 376 41.06 14.28 -1.60
N THR A 377 39.85 14.77 -1.70
CA THR A 377 39.19 15.37 -0.55
C THR A 377 37.70 15.09 -0.64
N GLU A 378 37.19 14.44 0.39
CA GLU A 378 35.79 14.09 0.60
C GLU A 378 34.84 15.24 0.26
N GLN A 379 34.09 15.09 -0.80
CA GLN A 379 33.03 16.02 -1.14
C GLN A 379 31.89 15.87 -0.13
N LYS A 380 31.92 16.66 0.93
CA LYS A 380 30.73 17.08 1.64
C LYS A 380 29.84 17.79 0.61
N LYS A 381 28.88 17.07 0.01
CA LYS A 381 27.79 17.67 -0.75
C LYS A 381 26.99 18.55 0.21
N ARG A 382 27.30 19.85 0.25
CA ARG A 382 26.34 20.86 0.67
C ARG A 382 25.16 20.75 -0.30
N ILE A 383 24.02 20.39 0.23
CA ILE A 383 22.73 20.53 -0.46
C ILE A 383 22.51 22.05 -0.57
N GLU A 384 23.02 22.65 -1.63
CA GLU A 384 22.69 24.04 -1.97
C GLU A 384 21.20 24.05 -2.31
N LYS A 385 20.43 24.81 -1.54
CA LYS A 385 19.02 25.08 -1.88
C LYS A 385 18.99 25.63 -3.29
N ILE A 386 18.41 24.90 -4.22
CA ILE A 386 18.23 25.32 -5.61
C ILE A 386 17.38 26.59 -5.57
N LYS A 387 17.98 27.73 -5.92
CA LYS A 387 17.27 29.01 -5.95
C LYS A 387 16.41 29.09 -7.19
N GLN A 388 15.21 29.57 -7.01
CA GLN A 388 14.23 29.74 -8.08
C GLN A 388 14.13 31.25 -8.46
N TYR A 389 14.01 31.49 -9.75
CA TYR A 389 14.00 32.83 -10.31
C TYR A 389 12.84 33.02 -11.29
N VAL A 390 12.36 34.25 -11.39
CA VAL A 390 11.37 34.67 -12.37
C VAL A 390 11.90 35.89 -13.12
N PHE A 391 11.68 35.95 -14.43
CA PHE A 391 11.94 37.13 -15.22
C PHE A 391 10.70 38.03 -15.25
N ILE A 392 10.83 39.26 -14.74
CA ILE A 392 9.79 40.27 -14.76
C ILE A 392 9.99 41.13 -16.00
N TYR A 393 8.91 41.44 -16.70
CA TYR A 393 8.89 42.33 -17.83
C TYR A 393 8.64 43.77 -17.38
N ASN A 394 9.61 44.65 -17.58
CA ASN A 394 9.44 46.09 -17.35
C ASN A 394 8.94 46.76 -18.63
N ALA A 395 7.65 47.10 -18.67
CA ALA A 395 7.01 47.70 -19.84
C ALA A 395 7.55 49.09 -20.19
N LYS A 396 8.18 49.83 -19.24
CA LYS A 396 8.73 51.16 -19.49
C LYS A 396 10.09 51.14 -20.20
N GLU A 397 10.87 50.11 -19.95
CA GLU A 397 12.22 50.00 -20.49
C GLU A 397 12.36 48.86 -21.55
N GLU A 398 11.32 48.08 -21.80
CA GLU A 398 11.33 46.87 -22.65
C GLU A 398 12.46 45.89 -22.26
N LYS A 399 12.75 45.79 -20.96
CA LYS A 399 13.83 44.94 -20.43
C LYS A 399 13.31 43.92 -19.45
N THR A 400 14.10 42.87 -19.27
CA THR A 400 13.86 41.82 -18.27
C THR A 400 14.57 42.15 -16.98
N GLU A 401 13.94 41.82 -15.83
CA GLU A 401 14.53 41.86 -14.50
C GLU A 401 14.49 40.43 -13.92
N LEU A 402 15.65 39.89 -13.57
CA LEU A 402 15.74 38.61 -12.92
C LEU A 402 15.55 38.78 -11.42
N ARG A 403 14.50 38.17 -10.86
CA ARG A 403 14.19 38.26 -9.43
C ARG A 403 14.11 36.86 -8.79
N GLU A 404 14.78 36.73 -7.64
CA GLU A 404 14.67 35.50 -6.82
C GLU A 404 13.29 35.43 -6.18
N VAL A 405 12.66 34.26 -6.23
CA VAL A 405 11.33 33.99 -5.69
C VAL A 405 11.31 32.75 -4.83
N GLU A 406 10.45 32.73 -3.81
CA GLU A 406 10.13 31.52 -3.06
C GLU A 406 8.79 31.00 -3.59
N THR A 407 8.76 29.73 -3.98
CA THR A 407 7.54 29.07 -4.45
C THR A 407 6.88 28.26 -3.35
N GLY A 408 5.58 28.00 -3.51
CA GLY A 408 4.78 27.18 -2.60
C GLY A 408 4.10 26.03 -3.33
N ALA A 409 2.79 25.88 -3.12
CA ALA A 409 1.98 24.83 -3.77
C ALA A 409 1.92 25.06 -5.29
N SER A 410 1.81 23.97 -6.05
CA SER A 410 1.66 24.03 -7.51
C SER A 410 0.57 23.08 -7.98
N ASP A 411 -0.13 23.47 -9.04
CA ASP A 411 -0.99 22.59 -9.81
C ASP A 411 -0.35 22.28 -11.19
N PHE A 412 -1.11 21.79 -12.15
CA PHE A 412 -0.59 21.48 -13.49
C PHE A 412 -0.26 22.70 -14.35
N GLU A 413 -0.83 23.88 -14.04
CA GLU A 413 -0.69 25.08 -14.84
C GLU A 413 0.06 26.19 -14.10
N ASN A 414 -0.18 26.33 -12.79
CA ASN A 414 0.25 27.47 -11.99
C ASN A 414 1.06 27.03 -10.78
N ILE A 415 1.94 27.93 -10.34
CA ILE A 415 2.74 27.77 -9.12
C ILE A 415 2.56 28.99 -8.23
N GLU A 416 2.35 28.75 -6.94
CA GLU A 416 2.27 29.79 -5.91
C GLU A 416 3.61 30.47 -5.72
N ILE A 417 3.61 31.81 -5.65
CA ILE A 417 4.77 32.58 -5.25
C ILE A 417 4.50 33.16 -3.85
N THR A 418 5.27 32.68 -2.88
CA THR A 418 5.13 33.12 -1.49
C THR A 418 5.88 34.41 -1.21
N LYS A 419 7.01 34.66 -1.89
CA LYS A 419 7.81 35.88 -1.78
C LYS A 419 8.48 36.23 -3.11
N GLY A 420 8.71 37.52 -3.33
CA GLY A 420 9.50 38.02 -4.45
C GLY A 420 8.69 38.64 -5.59
N LEU A 421 7.37 38.51 -5.62
CA LEU A 421 6.52 39.04 -6.68
C LEU A 421 5.32 39.79 -6.10
N LYS A 422 4.80 40.77 -6.84
CA LYS A 422 3.60 41.55 -6.51
C LYS A 422 2.48 41.26 -7.49
N GLU A 423 1.24 41.48 -7.03
CA GLU A 423 0.07 41.39 -7.89
C GLU A 423 0.17 42.33 -9.08
N GLY A 424 -0.18 41.84 -10.27
CA GLY A 424 -0.19 42.60 -11.51
C GLY A 424 1.16 42.74 -12.20
N GLU A 425 2.28 42.26 -11.61
CA GLU A 425 3.57 42.22 -12.30
C GLU A 425 3.51 41.23 -13.47
N GLU A 426 4.06 41.63 -14.62
CA GLU A 426 4.11 40.75 -15.79
C GLU A 426 5.38 39.90 -15.75
N VAL A 427 5.20 38.57 -15.79
CA VAL A 427 6.28 37.60 -15.81
C VAL A 427 6.41 36.95 -17.19
N LEU A 428 7.62 36.58 -17.58
CA LEU A 428 7.90 35.90 -18.84
C LEU A 428 7.57 34.43 -18.74
N VAL A 429 6.76 33.96 -19.69
CA VAL A 429 6.30 32.52 -19.71
C VAL A 429 6.94 31.74 -20.86
N GLY A 430 7.45 32.43 -21.88
CA GLY A 430 8.00 31.69 -23.02
C GLY A 430 8.68 32.58 -24.05
N PRO A 431 9.33 31.97 -25.04
CA PRO A 431 9.56 30.53 -25.26
C PRO A 431 10.44 29.90 -24.18
N TYR A 432 10.21 28.61 -23.84
CA TYR A 432 10.90 27.89 -22.77
C TYR A 432 12.43 28.01 -22.85
N ASN A 433 13.01 27.81 -24.04
CA ASN A 433 14.46 27.95 -24.25
C ASN A 433 14.99 29.38 -23.97
N ALA A 434 14.16 30.40 -24.18
CA ALA A 434 14.54 31.75 -23.88
C ALA A 434 14.59 31.96 -22.36
N VAL A 435 13.56 31.60 -21.65
CA VAL A 435 13.46 31.73 -20.19
C VAL A 435 14.52 30.92 -19.44
N THR A 436 14.77 29.68 -19.87
CA THR A 436 15.69 28.77 -19.15
C THR A 436 17.16 28.96 -19.48
N LYS A 437 17.51 29.30 -20.75
CA LYS A 437 18.91 29.26 -21.20
C LYS A 437 19.43 30.57 -21.76
N THR A 438 18.62 31.36 -22.52
CA THR A 438 19.13 32.46 -23.37
C THR A 438 19.02 33.83 -22.73
N LEU A 439 17.94 34.10 -21.99
CA LEU A 439 17.70 35.42 -21.42
C LEU A 439 18.69 35.76 -20.31
N LYS A 440 19.18 36.96 -20.33
CA LYS A 440 20.04 37.54 -19.27
C LYS A 440 19.30 38.66 -18.55
N ASP A 441 19.77 38.98 -17.35
CA ASP A 441 19.27 40.15 -16.61
C ASP A 441 19.46 41.43 -17.42
N LYS A 442 18.44 42.31 -17.41
CA LYS A 442 18.42 43.61 -18.12
C LYS A 442 18.50 43.54 -19.64
N GLN A 443 18.16 42.41 -20.26
CA GLN A 443 18.14 42.22 -21.69
C GLN A 443 16.87 42.80 -22.32
N LYS A 444 17.01 43.46 -23.51
CA LYS A 444 15.86 43.92 -24.28
C LYS A 444 15.08 42.76 -24.88
N VAL A 445 13.77 42.79 -24.68
CA VAL A 445 12.84 41.74 -25.17
C VAL A 445 11.62 42.41 -25.82
N LYS A 446 11.04 41.76 -26.80
CA LYS A 446 9.82 42.20 -27.47
C LYS A 446 8.65 41.34 -27.06
N LYS A 447 7.64 41.95 -26.44
CA LYS A 447 6.42 41.26 -26.06
C LYS A 447 5.59 40.88 -27.27
N ILE A 448 5.21 39.59 -27.37
CA ILE A 448 4.25 39.07 -28.35
C ILE A 448 3.01 38.60 -27.60
N THR A 449 1.85 38.95 -28.09
CA THR A 449 0.60 38.43 -27.59
C THR A 449 0.33 37.05 -28.24
N LYS A 450 0.16 35.99 -27.44
CA LYS A 450 -0.25 34.71 -27.92
C LYS A 450 -1.65 34.83 -28.51
N LYS A 451 -1.79 34.59 -29.83
CA LYS A 451 -3.10 34.48 -30.49
C LYS A 451 -3.82 33.21 -30.09
#